data_2d433d3d5dde08442f0663a9e180979d
#
_entry.id   2d433d3d5dde08442f0663a9e180979d
#
_cell.length_a   1.000
_cell.length_b   1.000
_cell.length_c   1.000
_cell.angle_alpha   90.00
_cell.angle_beta   90.00
_cell.angle_gamma   90.00
#
_symmetry.space_group_name_H-M   'P 1'
#
loop_
_entity.id
_entity.type
_entity.pdbx_description
1 polymer ?
#
loop_
_entity_poly.entity_id
_entity_poly.type
_entity_poly.pdbx_seq_one_letter_code
_entity_poly.pdbx_strand_id
1 'polypeptide(L)'
;MSNYYSSNPKLYVGIDCIIFGFNEGELNLLLLKRNFEPAMGEWSLMGGFVQEDESVDDAAKRVLNELTGLEDVYMEQVQAFGAIDRDPGERVVSIVYYALININEYDKESVQQHNAFWVNINELPALIFDHPQMVEKARKLMQQKASTEPIGFNLLPKLFTLSQLQSLYEAIYGESIDKRNFRKRIAEMDYIEKTDKIDKTGSKRGAASVSYTHLTLPT
;
A
#
# COMPACT_ATOMS: atom_id res chain seq x y z
N MET A 1 5.30 44.05 16.44
CA MET A 1 5.58 43.44 15.13
C MET A 1 4.42 42.50 14.82
N SER A 2 3.67 42.72 13.74
CA SER A 2 2.64 41.75 13.32
C SER A 2 3.34 40.46 12.94
N ASN A 3 2.95 39.35 13.57
CA ASN A 3 3.50 38.03 13.20
C ASN A 3 2.99 37.67 11.80
N TYR A 4 3.88 37.59 10.84
CA TYR A 4 3.56 37.23 9.43
C TYR A 4 2.65 36.01 9.34
N TYR A 5 2.87 35.00 10.16
CA TYR A 5 2.07 33.77 10.17
C TYR A 5 0.62 34.00 10.63
N SER A 6 0.34 34.96 11.50
CA SER A 6 -1.02 35.21 11.99
C SER A 6 -1.96 35.83 10.95
N SER A 7 -1.40 36.41 9.88
CA SER A 7 -2.17 36.97 8.76
C SER A 7 -2.51 35.96 7.68
N ASN A 8 -2.02 34.74 7.78
CA ASN A 8 -2.27 33.68 6.80
C ASN A 8 -3.25 32.63 7.35
N PRO A 9 -4.08 32.03 6.51
CA PRO A 9 -5.00 30.96 6.94
C PRO A 9 -4.22 29.73 7.42
N LYS A 10 -4.70 29.12 8.48
CA LYS A 10 -4.26 27.80 8.91
C LYS A 10 -5.12 26.76 8.22
N LEU A 11 -4.49 25.72 7.70
CA LEU A 11 -5.16 24.60 7.03
C LEU A 11 -4.86 23.33 7.81
N TYR A 12 -5.81 22.39 7.79
CA TYR A 12 -5.55 21.05 8.27
C TYR A 12 -4.67 20.29 7.27
N VAL A 13 -3.71 19.53 7.79
CA VAL A 13 -2.90 18.61 7.01
C VAL A 13 -3.31 17.19 7.39
N GLY A 14 -3.87 16.48 6.42
CA GLY A 14 -4.26 15.09 6.55
C GLY A 14 -3.23 14.15 5.93
N ILE A 15 -3.24 12.91 6.37
CA ILE A 15 -2.56 11.77 5.75
C ILE A 15 -3.64 10.81 5.30
N ASP A 16 -3.55 10.33 4.06
CA ASP A 16 -4.33 9.20 3.58
C ASP A 16 -3.38 8.07 3.16
N CYS A 17 -3.54 6.89 3.77
CA CYS A 17 -2.73 5.71 3.50
C CYS A 17 -3.50 4.72 2.61
N ILE A 18 -2.90 4.37 1.49
CA ILE A 18 -3.39 3.35 0.57
C ILE A 18 -2.61 2.07 0.83
N ILE A 19 -3.22 1.12 1.53
CA ILE A 19 -2.54 -0.09 1.99
C ILE A 19 -2.89 -1.23 1.04
N PHE A 20 -1.91 -1.61 0.22
CA PHE A 20 -2.03 -2.75 -0.68
C PHE A 20 -1.58 -4.04 0.02
N GLY A 21 -2.32 -5.11 -0.22
CA GLY A 21 -1.99 -6.46 0.20
C GLY A 21 -2.20 -7.45 -0.95
N PHE A 22 -1.48 -8.56 -0.94
CA PHE A 22 -1.59 -9.59 -1.97
C PHE A 22 -1.97 -10.93 -1.35
N ASN A 23 -2.98 -11.58 -1.90
CA ASN A 23 -3.42 -12.91 -1.48
C ASN A 23 -4.00 -13.69 -2.66
N GLU A 24 -3.61 -14.96 -2.79
CA GLU A 24 -4.18 -15.91 -3.77
C GLU A 24 -4.22 -15.41 -5.23
N GLY A 25 -3.23 -14.62 -5.64
CA GLY A 25 -3.15 -14.08 -6.99
C GLY A 25 -3.89 -12.74 -7.17
N GLU A 26 -4.48 -12.19 -6.12
CA GLU A 26 -5.25 -10.97 -6.16
C GLU A 26 -4.60 -9.84 -5.35
N LEU A 27 -4.62 -8.64 -5.92
CA LEU A 27 -4.24 -7.42 -5.22
C LEU A 27 -5.47 -6.87 -4.49
N ASN A 28 -5.29 -6.64 -3.20
CA ASN A 28 -6.34 -6.14 -2.32
C ASN A 28 -5.95 -4.77 -1.76
N LEU A 29 -6.96 -4.00 -1.41
CA LEU A 29 -6.84 -2.71 -0.74
C LEU A 29 -7.51 -2.80 0.63
N LEU A 30 -6.84 -2.31 1.67
CA LEU A 30 -7.44 -2.21 3.00
C LEU A 30 -8.28 -0.94 3.07
N LEU A 31 -9.57 -1.11 3.28
CA LEU A 31 -10.55 -0.03 3.40
C LEU A 31 -11.20 -0.07 4.78
N LEU A 32 -11.54 1.10 5.29
CA LEU A 32 -12.35 1.19 6.49
C LEU A 32 -13.79 1.62 6.18
N LYS A 33 -14.73 1.13 6.98
CA LYS A 33 -16.09 1.65 7.00
C LYS A 33 -16.20 2.66 8.14
N ARG A 34 -16.41 3.93 7.77
CA ARG A 34 -16.37 5.05 8.73
C ARG A 34 -17.41 4.91 9.84
N ASN A 35 -17.03 5.19 11.06
CA ASN A 35 -17.91 5.23 12.22
C ASN A 35 -18.07 6.66 12.80
N PHE A 36 -17.68 7.69 12.03
CA PHE A 36 -17.71 9.10 12.39
C PHE A 36 -18.04 9.99 11.18
N GLU A 37 -18.52 11.20 11.44
CA GLU A 37 -18.79 12.22 10.42
C GLU A 37 -17.51 12.96 9.97
N PRO A 38 -17.47 13.49 8.76
CA PRO A 38 -18.48 13.38 7.69
C PRO A 38 -18.46 11.99 7.05
N ALA A 39 -19.55 11.62 6.38
CA ALA A 39 -19.72 10.36 5.64
C ALA A 39 -19.71 9.09 6.53
N MET A 40 -20.39 9.11 7.67
CA MET A 40 -20.57 7.94 8.54
C MET A 40 -21.21 6.77 7.77
N GLY A 41 -20.65 5.57 7.93
CA GLY A 41 -21.11 4.36 7.25
C GLY A 41 -20.59 4.15 5.84
N GLU A 42 -19.90 5.14 5.26
CA GLU A 42 -19.32 5.04 3.92
C GLU A 42 -17.91 4.45 3.93
N TRP A 43 -17.45 4.01 2.76
CA TRP A 43 -16.13 3.43 2.59
C TRP A 43 -15.05 4.51 2.38
N SER A 44 -13.94 4.36 3.07
CA SER A 44 -12.85 5.32 3.12
C SER A 44 -11.49 4.65 3.06
N LEU A 45 -10.49 5.39 2.61
CA LEU A 45 -9.08 5.08 2.89
C LEU A 45 -8.81 5.26 4.39
N MET A 46 -7.70 4.69 4.82
CA MET A 46 -7.14 4.90 6.15
C MET A 46 -6.49 6.27 6.21
N GLY A 47 -6.79 7.06 7.26
CA GLY A 47 -6.23 8.40 7.36
C GLY A 47 -6.25 8.95 8.76
N GLY A 48 -5.55 10.08 8.92
CA GLY A 48 -5.48 10.84 10.16
C GLY A 48 -4.92 12.23 9.90
N PHE A 49 -4.97 13.10 10.91
CA PHE A 49 -4.34 14.42 10.83
C PHE A 49 -2.91 14.37 11.35
N VAL A 50 -2.03 15.16 10.73
CA VAL A 50 -0.67 15.38 11.22
C VAL A 50 -0.75 16.16 12.55
N GLN A 51 -0.04 15.67 13.55
CA GLN A 51 0.05 16.29 14.87
C GLN A 51 1.14 17.38 14.89
N GLU A 52 1.13 18.23 15.93
CA GLU A 52 2.04 19.38 16.02
C GLU A 52 3.52 18.97 16.20
N ASP A 53 3.77 17.78 16.72
CA ASP A 53 5.07 17.26 17.11
C ASP A 53 5.62 16.14 16.21
N GLU A 54 5.00 15.92 15.04
CA GLU A 54 5.42 14.88 14.10
C GLU A 54 5.60 15.44 12.67
N SER A 55 6.45 14.77 11.88
CA SER A 55 6.55 14.99 10.45
C SER A 55 5.41 14.30 9.69
N VAL A 56 5.20 14.65 8.42
CA VAL A 56 4.21 13.96 7.57
C VAL A 56 4.54 12.48 7.38
N ASP A 57 5.83 12.13 7.33
CA ASP A 57 6.29 10.74 7.22
C ASP A 57 6.04 9.95 8.52
N ASP A 58 6.25 10.59 9.68
CA ASP A 58 5.96 9.98 10.99
C ASP A 58 4.45 9.80 11.19
N ALA A 59 3.65 10.79 10.79
CA ALA A 59 2.19 10.68 10.81
C ALA A 59 1.70 9.51 9.94
N ALA A 60 2.28 9.31 8.74
CA ALA A 60 1.93 8.19 7.87
C ALA A 60 2.27 6.84 8.52
N LYS A 61 3.45 6.72 9.12
CA LYS A 61 3.86 5.52 9.87
C LYS A 61 2.95 5.25 11.06
N ARG A 62 2.63 6.28 11.84
CA ARG A 62 1.71 6.17 12.97
C ARG A 62 0.33 5.69 12.54
N VAL A 63 -0.26 6.30 11.52
CA VAL A 63 -1.57 5.90 10.98
C VAL A 63 -1.55 4.45 10.53
N LEU A 64 -0.51 4.01 9.82
CA LEU A 64 -0.39 2.62 9.39
C LEU A 64 -0.24 1.66 10.58
N ASN A 65 0.63 1.98 11.55
CA ASN A 65 0.86 1.14 12.73
C ASN A 65 -0.41 1.00 13.59
N GLU A 66 -1.11 2.10 13.86
CA GLU A 66 -2.38 2.09 14.62
C GLU A 66 -3.41 1.14 14.01
N LEU A 67 -3.43 1.02 12.68
CA LEU A 67 -4.44 0.24 11.96
C LEU A 67 -4.04 -1.21 11.72
N THR A 68 -2.76 -1.47 11.55
CA THR A 68 -2.26 -2.79 11.14
C THR A 68 -1.38 -3.47 12.18
N GLY A 69 -0.91 -2.72 13.18
CA GLY A 69 0.08 -3.18 14.15
C GLY A 69 1.48 -3.39 13.58
N LEU A 70 1.70 -3.01 12.31
CA LEU A 70 2.98 -3.21 11.63
C LEU A 70 3.90 -2.00 11.79
N GLU A 71 5.18 -2.28 11.99
CA GLU A 71 6.29 -1.33 11.95
C GLU A 71 7.19 -1.66 10.74
N ASP A 72 8.03 -0.71 10.34
CA ASP A 72 9.03 -0.88 9.28
C ASP A 72 8.46 -1.38 7.94
N VAL A 73 7.27 -0.91 7.58
CA VAL A 73 6.61 -1.24 6.32
C VAL A 73 7.11 -0.33 5.21
N TYR A 74 7.28 -0.90 4.01
CA TYR A 74 7.54 -0.10 2.82
C TYR A 74 6.41 0.88 2.59
N MET A 75 6.71 2.16 2.65
CA MET A 75 5.80 3.26 2.38
C MET A 75 6.42 4.25 1.42
N GLU A 76 5.60 4.84 0.58
CA GLU A 76 6.02 5.87 -0.35
C GLU A 76 4.96 6.95 -0.52
N GLN A 77 5.43 8.20 -0.53
CA GLN A 77 4.57 9.34 -0.80
C GLN A 77 4.14 9.35 -2.27
N VAL A 78 2.82 9.48 -2.50
CA VAL A 78 2.24 9.58 -3.84
C VAL A 78 2.27 11.03 -4.31
N GLN A 79 1.45 11.86 -3.68
CA GLN A 79 1.35 13.31 -3.92
C GLN A 79 0.45 13.97 -2.88
N ALA A 80 0.41 15.31 -2.90
CA ALA A 80 -0.58 16.08 -2.15
C ALA A 80 -1.88 16.24 -2.94
N PHE A 81 -3.02 16.15 -2.24
CA PHE A 81 -4.36 16.43 -2.72
C PHE A 81 -4.91 17.66 -1.98
N GLY A 82 -5.12 18.74 -2.70
CA GLY A 82 -5.45 20.01 -2.08
C GLY A 82 -6.56 20.77 -2.82
N ALA A 83 -7.49 20.11 -3.51
CA ALA A 83 -8.68 20.77 -4.08
C ALA A 83 -9.46 21.47 -2.95
N ILE A 84 -10.08 22.61 -3.26
CA ILE A 84 -10.70 23.47 -2.24
C ILE A 84 -11.87 22.77 -1.55
N ASP A 85 -12.59 21.97 -2.30
CA ASP A 85 -13.84 21.30 -1.95
C ASP A 85 -13.68 19.77 -1.77
N ARG A 86 -12.42 19.30 -1.58
CA ARG A 86 -12.16 17.86 -1.44
C ARG A 86 -12.77 17.24 -0.18
N ASP A 87 -12.83 17.99 0.92
CA ASP A 87 -13.42 17.59 2.18
C ASP A 87 -14.58 18.55 2.50
N PRO A 88 -15.80 18.04 2.76
CA PRO A 88 -16.97 18.88 3.03
C PRO A 88 -16.97 19.47 4.44
N GLY A 89 -16.10 18.99 5.36
CA GLY A 89 -16.03 19.49 6.74
C GLY A 89 -15.19 20.72 6.87
N GLU A 90 -13.94 20.64 6.43
CA GLU A 90 -12.95 21.71 6.62
C GLU A 90 -11.98 21.81 5.45
N ARG A 91 -11.19 22.86 5.42
CA ARG A 91 -10.13 23.05 4.43
C ARG A 91 -8.93 22.17 4.77
N VAL A 92 -8.85 21.03 4.09
CA VAL A 92 -7.80 20.00 4.29
C VAL A 92 -6.91 19.89 3.07
N VAL A 93 -5.60 19.77 3.30
CA VAL A 93 -4.64 19.27 2.30
C VAL A 93 -4.19 17.89 2.78
N SER A 94 -4.39 16.87 1.97
CA SER A 94 -3.96 15.52 2.32
C SER A 94 -2.69 15.13 1.59
N ILE A 95 -1.73 14.58 2.32
CA ILE A 95 -0.54 13.94 1.77
C ILE A 95 -0.82 12.45 1.69
N VAL A 96 -0.79 11.91 0.49
CA VAL A 96 -1.14 10.52 0.23
C VAL A 96 0.12 9.66 0.21
N TYR A 97 0.07 8.54 0.94
CA TYR A 97 1.07 7.49 0.93
C TYR A 97 0.46 6.19 0.45
N TYR A 98 1.25 5.33 -0.19
CA TYR A 98 0.90 3.93 -0.32
C TYR A 98 1.87 3.05 0.47
N ALA A 99 1.36 1.94 0.97
CA ALA A 99 2.13 0.93 1.67
C ALA A 99 1.91 -0.45 1.02
N LEU A 100 2.94 -1.30 1.09
CA LEU A 100 2.88 -2.68 0.61
C LEU A 100 3.08 -3.61 1.79
N ILE A 101 2.06 -4.38 2.15
CA ILE A 101 2.13 -5.29 3.28
C ILE A 101 1.77 -6.73 2.91
N ASN A 102 2.41 -7.69 3.56
CA ASN A 102 2.01 -9.08 3.47
C ASN A 102 0.71 -9.29 4.27
N ILE A 103 -0.35 -9.67 3.58
CA ILE A 103 -1.68 -9.83 4.17
C ILE A 103 -1.74 -10.89 5.29
N ASN A 104 -0.70 -11.72 5.43
CA ASN A 104 -0.61 -12.74 6.48
C ASN A 104 0.19 -12.28 7.71
N GLU A 105 0.80 -11.10 7.68
CA GLU A 105 1.70 -10.59 8.72
C GLU A 105 1.14 -9.41 9.52
N TYR A 106 -0.09 -8.95 9.25
CA TYR A 106 -0.71 -7.85 9.98
C TYR A 106 -1.49 -8.32 11.22
N ASP A 107 -1.72 -7.40 12.15
CA ASP A 107 -2.58 -7.64 13.31
C ASP A 107 -4.08 -7.63 12.92
N LYS A 108 -4.66 -8.83 12.83
CA LYS A 108 -6.07 -9.01 12.47
C LYS A 108 -7.04 -8.39 13.48
N GLU A 109 -6.70 -8.38 14.75
CA GLU A 109 -7.55 -7.80 15.80
C GLU A 109 -7.59 -6.28 15.66
N SER A 110 -6.44 -5.64 15.43
CA SER A 110 -6.36 -4.20 15.20
C SER A 110 -7.19 -3.77 13.99
N VAL A 111 -7.03 -4.46 12.86
CA VAL A 111 -7.82 -4.19 11.64
C VAL A 111 -9.33 -4.31 11.90
N GLN A 112 -9.78 -5.33 12.62
CA GLN A 112 -11.19 -5.52 12.95
C GLN A 112 -11.72 -4.42 13.89
N GLN A 113 -10.94 -4.01 14.91
CA GLN A 113 -11.34 -2.94 15.84
C GLN A 113 -11.56 -1.61 15.11
N HIS A 114 -10.81 -1.36 14.03
CA HIS A 114 -10.98 -0.18 13.20
C HIS A 114 -12.06 -0.33 12.12
N ASN A 115 -12.84 -1.42 12.13
CA ASN A 115 -13.86 -1.71 11.12
C ASN A 115 -13.29 -1.67 9.69
N ALA A 116 -12.13 -2.26 9.53
CA ALA A 116 -11.38 -2.29 8.26
C ALA A 116 -11.46 -3.68 7.60
N PHE A 117 -11.44 -3.68 6.27
CA PHE A 117 -11.66 -4.87 5.45
C PHE A 117 -10.75 -4.87 4.23
N TRP A 118 -10.22 -6.04 3.89
CA TRP A 118 -9.56 -6.26 2.61
C TRP A 118 -10.59 -6.39 1.50
N VAL A 119 -10.43 -5.61 0.45
CA VAL A 119 -11.33 -5.59 -0.71
C VAL A 119 -10.49 -5.74 -1.98
N ASN A 120 -10.90 -6.63 -2.88
CA ASN A 120 -10.23 -6.79 -4.17
C ASN A 120 -10.20 -5.46 -4.92
N ILE A 121 -9.04 -5.07 -5.42
CA ILE A 121 -8.85 -3.77 -6.09
C ILE A 121 -9.72 -3.60 -7.35
N ASN A 122 -10.17 -4.69 -7.95
CA ASN A 122 -11.05 -4.66 -9.11
C ASN A 122 -12.55 -4.60 -8.75
N GLU A 123 -12.88 -4.72 -7.45
CA GLU A 123 -14.26 -4.76 -6.93
C GLU A 123 -14.48 -3.69 -5.84
N LEU A 124 -13.77 -2.57 -5.94
CA LEU A 124 -13.85 -1.52 -4.93
C LEU A 124 -15.27 -0.93 -4.85
N PRO A 125 -15.81 -0.77 -3.64
CA PRO A 125 -17.04 -0.01 -3.44
C PRO A 125 -16.83 1.47 -3.78
N ALA A 126 -17.90 2.24 -3.82
CA ALA A 126 -17.81 3.69 -3.89
C ALA A 126 -17.07 4.23 -2.67
N LEU A 127 -16.00 4.97 -2.89
CA LEU A 127 -15.22 5.61 -1.83
C LEU A 127 -15.64 7.08 -1.72
N ILE A 128 -15.51 7.62 -0.50
CA ILE A 128 -15.81 9.03 -0.22
C ILE A 128 -14.82 9.97 -0.91
N PHE A 129 -15.22 11.23 -1.04
CA PHE A 129 -14.41 12.37 -1.45
C PHE A 129 -13.62 12.11 -2.75
N ASP A 130 -12.34 12.45 -2.73
CA ASP A 130 -11.38 12.25 -3.81
C ASP A 130 -10.54 10.96 -3.64
N HIS A 131 -10.91 10.07 -2.72
CA HIS A 131 -10.21 8.80 -2.46
C HIS A 131 -10.10 7.88 -3.70
N PRO A 132 -11.11 7.78 -4.60
CA PRO A 132 -10.94 7.00 -5.83
C PRO A 132 -9.78 7.50 -6.70
N GLN A 133 -9.58 8.82 -6.75
CA GLN A 133 -8.47 9.44 -7.50
C GLN A 133 -7.11 9.16 -6.83
N MET A 134 -7.07 9.12 -5.50
CA MET A 134 -5.87 8.77 -4.74
C MET A 134 -5.44 7.33 -5.02
N VAL A 135 -6.39 6.38 -4.98
CA VAL A 135 -6.13 4.96 -5.27
C VAL A 135 -5.61 4.79 -6.70
N GLU A 136 -6.22 5.45 -7.67
CA GLU A 136 -5.78 5.38 -9.08
C GLU A 136 -4.35 5.93 -9.27
N LYS A 137 -4.01 7.02 -8.59
CA LYS A 137 -2.65 7.59 -8.62
C LYS A 137 -1.62 6.67 -7.97
N ALA A 138 -1.93 6.12 -6.80
CA ALA A 138 -1.06 5.18 -6.11
C ALA A 138 -0.84 3.89 -6.94
N ARG A 139 -1.91 3.35 -7.53
CA ARG A 139 -1.82 2.18 -8.42
C ARG A 139 -0.88 2.44 -9.59
N LYS A 140 -1.02 3.59 -10.27
CA LYS A 140 -0.14 3.96 -11.38
C LYS A 140 1.32 4.12 -10.95
N LEU A 141 1.56 4.75 -9.81
CA LEU A 141 2.90 4.91 -9.28
C LEU A 141 3.52 3.54 -8.93
N MET A 142 2.77 2.67 -8.27
CA MET A 142 3.19 1.29 -7.97
C MET A 142 3.52 0.52 -9.26
N GLN A 143 2.67 0.57 -10.29
CA GLN A 143 2.92 -0.08 -11.58
C GLN A 143 4.19 0.45 -12.26
N GLN A 144 4.38 1.76 -12.26
CA GLN A 144 5.56 2.39 -12.81
C GLN A 144 6.84 1.92 -12.11
N LYS A 145 6.83 1.92 -10.77
CA LYS A 145 7.97 1.46 -9.98
C LYS A 145 8.24 -0.03 -10.14
N ALA A 146 7.20 -0.86 -10.19
CA ALA A 146 7.35 -2.30 -10.43
C ALA A 146 8.04 -2.62 -11.77
N SER A 147 8.07 -1.69 -12.71
CA SER A 147 8.79 -1.86 -13.97
C SER A 147 10.30 -1.63 -13.87
N THR A 148 10.76 -0.85 -12.90
CA THR A 148 12.15 -0.39 -12.76
C THR A 148 12.81 -0.80 -11.45
N GLU A 149 12.04 -1.03 -10.40
CA GLU A 149 12.50 -1.31 -9.06
C GLU A 149 11.95 -2.64 -8.54
N PRO A 150 12.66 -3.32 -7.63
CA PRO A 150 12.20 -4.57 -7.03
C PRO A 150 11.13 -4.31 -5.94
N ILE A 151 10.07 -3.60 -6.28
CA ILE A 151 8.97 -3.39 -5.36
C ILE A 151 8.00 -4.58 -5.35
N GLY A 152 7.22 -4.68 -4.31
CA GLY A 152 6.19 -5.71 -4.18
C GLY A 152 6.66 -6.98 -3.49
N PHE A 153 7.97 -7.18 -3.28
CA PHE A 153 8.46 -8.34 -2.51
C PHE A 153 7.93 -8.34 -1.08
N ASN A 154 7.63 -7.17 -0.53
CA ASN A 154 6.97 -7.01 0.78
C ASN A 154 5.53 -7.57 0.81
N LEU A 155 4.92 -7.79 -0.34
CA LEU A 155 3.61 -8.42 -0.49
C LEU A 155 3.69 -9.95 -0.47
N LEU A 156 4.88 -10.53 -0.58
CA LEU A 156 5.12 -11.96 -0.59
C LEU A 156 5.75 -12.43 0.73
N PRO A 157 5.56 -13.72 1.08
CA PRO A 157 6.32 -14.32 2.19
C PRO A 157 7.83 -14.25 1.92
N LYS A 158 8.66 -14.33 2.96
CA LYS A 158 10.15 -14.34 2.84
C LYS A 158 10.68 -15.38 1.85
N LEU A 159 9.97 -16.49 1.69
CA LEU A 159 10.23 -17.53 0.71
C LEU A 159 9.03 -17.65 -0.19
N PHE A 160 9.23 -17.51 -1.48
CA PHE A 160 8.17 -17.59 -2.47
C PHE A 160 8.66 -18.33 -3.72
N THR A 161 7.74 -18.74 -4.58
CA THR A 161 8.05 -19.35 -5.87
C THR A 161 8.03 -18.31 -6.97
N LEU A 162 8.73 -18.58 -8.07
CA LEU A 162 8.65 -17.71 -9.26
C LEU A 162 7.22 -17.60 -9.83
N SER A 163 6.37 -18.60 -9.57
CA SER A 163 4.96 -18.54 -9.97
C SER A 163 4.17 -17.57 -9.10
N GLN A 164 4.41 -17.54 -7.79
CA GLN A 164 3.80 -16.53 -6.89
C GLN A 164 4.26 -15.12 -7.24
N LEU A 165 5.55 -14.96 -7.53
CA LEU A 165 6.09 -13.68 -7.99
C LEU A 165 5.44 -13.24 -9.32
N GLN A 166 5.29 -14.15 -10.29
CA GLN A 166 4.61 -13.85 -11.54
C GLN A 166 3.16 -13.42 -11.30
N SER A 167 2.41 -14.16 -10.48
CA SER A 167 1.02 -13.81 -10.13
C SER A 167 0.91 -12.46 -9.45
N LEU A 168 1.88 -12.10 -8.60
CA LEU A 168 1.93 -10.76 -8.00
C LEU A 168 2.08 -9.66 -9.06
N TYR A 169 3.03 -9.82 -9.99
CA TYR A 169 3.23 -8.83 -11.05
C TYR A 169 2.03 -8.75 -12.00
N GLU A 170 1.39 -9.88 -12.30
CA GLU A 170 0.13 -9.92 -13.07
C GLU A 170 -0.99 -9.17 -12.34
N ALA A 171 -1.10 -9.31 -11.01
CA ALA A 171 -2.06 -8.58 -10.21
C ALA A 171 -1.76 -7.06 -10.15
N ILE A 172 -0.48 -6.67 -10.05
CA ILE A 172 -0.05 -5.26 -10.06
C ILE A 172 -0.39 -4.61 -11.41
N TYR A 173 -0.05 -5.26 -12.52
CA TYR A 173 -0.28 -4.70 -13.86
C TYR A 173 -1.74 -4.84 -14.33
N GLY A 174 -2.49 -5.81 -13.78
CA GLY A 174 -3.86 -6.12 -14.19
C GLY A 174 -3.92 -6.86 -15.53
N GLU A 175 -2.82 -7.49 -15.96
CA GLU A 175 -2.70 -8.24 -17.22
C GLU A 175 -1.82 -9.48 -17.05
N SER A 176 -2.03 -10.48 -17.91
CA SER A 176 -1.21 -11.69 -17.91
C SER A 176 0.17 -11.44 -18.51
N ILE A 177 1.19 -12.05 -17.91
CA ILE A 177 2.59 -11.92 -18.34
C ILE A 177 3.08 -13.23 -18.97
N ASP A 178 3.76 -13.14 -20.11
CA ASP A 178 4.38 -14.31 -20.71
C ASP A 178 5.41 -14.94 -19.75
N LYS A 179 5.18 -16.20 -19.39
CA LYS A 179 5.96 -16.93 -18.39
C LYS A 179 7.44 -17.06 -18.73
N ARG A 180 7.77 -17.20 -20.02
CA ARG A 180 9.16 -17.38 -20.48
C ARG A 180 9.92 -16.06 -20.38
N ASN A 181 9.31 -14.97 -20.83
CA ASN A 181 9.88 -13.64 -20.77
C ASN A 181 10.04 -13.16 -19.33
N PHE A 182 9.03 -13.42 -18.50
CA PHE A 182 9.09 -13.11 -17.06
C PHE A 182 10.26 -13.83 -16.38
N ARG A 183 10.41 -15.14 -16.58
CA ARG A 183 11.52 -15.91 -15.99
C ARG A 183 12.88 -15.45 -16.47
N LYS A 184 13.00 -15.07 -17.75
CA LYS A 184 14.25 -14.52 -18.27
C LYS A 184 14.60 -13.21 -17.58
N ARG A 185 13.65 -12.29 -17.48
CA ARG A 185 13.81 -11.01 -16.78
C ARG A 185 14.20 -11.20 -15.33
N ILE A 186 13.52 -12.10 -14.60
CA ILE A 186 13.82 -12.39 -13.20
C ILE A 186 15.21 -13.00 -13.02
N ALA A 187 15.67 -13.85 -13.94
CA ALA A 187 17.01 -14.46 -13.88
C ALA A 187 18.15 -13.44 -14.10
N GLU A 188 17.86 -12.28 -14.67
CA GLU A 188 18.81 -11.17 -14.87
C GLU A 188 18.86 -10.24 -13.64
N MET A 189 18.04 -10.49 -12.60
CA MET A 189 17.98 -9.68 -11.40
C MET A 189 18.90 -10.22 -10.31
N ASP A 190 19.85 -9.42 -9.84
CA ASP A 190 20.86 -9.82 -8.84
C ASP A 190 20.34 -9.93 -7.40
N TYR A 191 19.07 -9.53 -7.15
CA TYR A 191 18.48 -9.50 -5.82
C TYR A 191 17.56 -10.69 -5.50
N ILE A 192 17.53 -11.71 -6.36
CA ILE A 192 16.75 -12.94 -6.14
C ILE A 192 17.69 -14.12 -6.07
N GLU A 193 17.72 -14.80 -4.94
CA GLU A 193 18.49 -16.01 -4.76
C GLU A 193 17.62 -17.26 -4.75
N LYS A 194 18.11 -18.29 -5.45
CA LYS A 194 17.50 -19.60 -5.43
C LYS A 194 17.86 -20.31 -4.14
N THR A 195 16.87 -20.84 -3.44
CA THR A 195 17.07 -21.60 -2.20
C THR A 195 16.95 -23.09 -2.43
N ASP A 196 17.47 -23.90 -1.51
CA ASP A 196 17.32 -25.37 -1.55
C ASP A 196 15.93 -25.83 -1.06
N LYS A 197 15.06 -24.91 -0.64
CA LYS A 197 13.73 -25.24 -0.15
C LYS A 197 12.76 -25.44 -1.32
N ILE A 198 11.90 -26.44 -1.17
CA ILE A 198 10.90 -26.81 -2.18
C ILE A 198 9.52 -26.57 -1.58
N ASP A 199 8.75 -25.71 -2.22
CA ASP A 199 7.34 -25.52 -1.92
C ASP A 199 6.51 -26.62 -2.62
N LYS A 200 5.77 -27.41 -1.84
CA LYS A 200 4.90 -28.48 -2.31
C LYS A 200 3.42 -28.13 -2.28
N THR A 201 3.06 -26.90 -1.86
CA THR A 201 1.65 -26.51 -1.71
C THR A 201 0.93 -26.37 -3.02
N GLY A 202 1.62 -25.95 -4.10
CA GLY A 202 1.03 -25.70 -5.42
C GLY A 202 1.21 -26.81 -6.45
N SER A 203 2.02 -27.85 -6.21
CA SER A 203 2.18 -28.98 -7.16
C SER A 203 2.76 -30.24 -6.51
N LYS A 204 2.39 -31.44 -7.05
CA LYS A 204 2.91 -32.72 -6.58
C LYS A 204 4.43 -32.86 -6.70
N ARG A 205 5.07 -32.16 -7.64
CA ARG A 205 6.53 -32.19 -7.87
C ARG A 205 7.27 -31.12 -7.04
N GLY A 206 6.54 -30.19 -6.44
CA GLY A 206 7.09 -29.03 -5.75
C GLY A 206 7.71 -28.00 -6.71
N ALA A 207 7.81 -26.78 -6.27
CA ALA A 207 8.50 -25.68 -6.94
C ALA A 207 9.68 -25.23 -6.08
N ALA A 208 10.83 -24.95 -6.70
CA ALA A 208 11.94 -24.35 -5.96
C ALA A 208 11.54 -22.98 -5.43
N SER A 209 11.75 -22.78 -4.13
CA SER A 209 11.56 -21.48 -3.49
C SER A 209 12.74 -20.57 -3.80
N VAL A 210 12.47 -19.29 -3.91
CA VAL A 210 13.47 -18.23 -4.02
C VAL A 210 13.29 -17.29 -2.84
N SER A 211 14.34 -16.60 -2.46
CA SER A 211 14.30 -15.53 -1.47
C SER A 211 14.77 -14.23 -2.10
N TYR A 212 14.22 -13.15 -1.60
CA TYR A 212 14.72 -11.83 -1.89
C TYR A 212 15.89 -11.54 -0.96
N THR A 213 17.07 -11.25 -1.52
CA THR A 213 18.21 -10.73 -0.77
C THR A 213 18.08 -9.24 -0.69
N HIS A 214 17.95 -8.70 0.52
CA HIS A 214 17.94 -7.26 0.76
C HIS A 214 19.26 -6.65 0.27
N LEU A 215 19.26 -6.10 -0.92
CA LEU A 215 20.05 -4.94 -1.18
C LEU A 215 19.35 -3.81 -0.41
N THR A 216 20.02 -3.26 0.59
CA THR A 216 19.53 -2.07 1.32
C THR A 216 19.06 -1.05 0.30
N LEU A 217 17.75 -0.83 0.24
CA LEU A 217 17.22 0.29 -0.53
C LEU A 217 17.91 1.55 0.01
N PRO A 218 18.44 2.42 -0.84
CA PRO A 218 18.97 3.68 -0.37
C PRO A 218 17.85 4.43 0.34
N THR A 219 18.12 4.77 1.60
CA THR A 219 17.29 5.62 2.47
C THR A 219 17.18 7.02 1.87
#